data_a5e878b9c25e39313771303b606623eb
#
_entry.id   a5e878b9c25e39313771303b606623eb
#
_cell.length_a   1.000
_cell.length_b   1.000
_cell.length_c   1.000
_cell.angle_alpha   90.00
_cell.angle_beta   90.00
_cell.angle_gamma   90.00
#
_symmetry.space_group_name_H-M   'P 1'
#
loop_
_entity.id
_entity.type
_entity.pdbx_description
1 polymer ?
#
loop_
_entity_poly.entity_id
_entity_poly.type
_entity_poly.pdbx_seq_one_letter_code
_entity_poly.pdbx_strand_id
1 'polypeptide(L)'
;YLFKPIVPEVLESMIKAMHRIASIQNELHSTKVKMELLAHQDQLTGLVNRRGLDNAMELEFQHAIKDKLPLSVIMLDVDHFKQYNDNYGHQAGDNCLVAVSTVLKSVVCRPTDIVARYGGEEFAIILPNTSAENAQQVCGRIISGFEKLAHPHAYSSCSDHITVSGGIVALDKHADSGALIKE
;
A
#
# COMPACT_ATOMS: atom_id res chain seq x y z
N TYR A 1 55.36 4.62 29.23
CA TYR A 1 54.11 5.11 28.63
C TYR A 1 53.75 6.43 29.29
N LEU A 2 53.93 7.57 28.58
CA LEU A 2 53.52 8.89 29.04
C LEU A 2 52.03 9.08 28.74
N PHE A 3 51.18 8.97 29.76
CA PHE A 3 49.78 9.39 29.65
C PHE A 3 49.77 10.93 29.64
N LYS A 4 49.33 11.54 28.52
CA LYS A 4 49.01 12.96 28.50
C LYS A 4 47.82 13.19 29.44
N PRO A 5 47.86 14.17 30.35
CA PRO A 5 46.70 14.50 31.16
C PRO A 5 45.55 14.93 30.24
N ILE A 6 44.40 14.36 30.46
CA ILE A 6 43.16 14.77 29.74
C ILE A 6 42.82 16.16 30.27
N VAL A 7 42.78 17.14 29.37
CA VAL A 7 42.32 18.50 29.69
C VAL A 7 40.78 18.48 29.78
N PRO A 8 40.17 18.75 30.96
CA PRO A 8 38.75 18.65 31.16
C PRO A 8 37.91 19.42 30.14
N GLU A 9 38.36 20.62 29.74
CA GLU A 9 37.68 21.48 28.77
C GLU A 9 37.64 20.86 27.37
N VAL A 10 38.70 20.13 26.97
CA VAL A 10 38.76 19.41 25.69
C VAL A 10 37.78 18.25 25.69
N LEU A 11 37.72 17.51 26.81
CA LEU A 11 36.78 16.39 26.97
C LEU A 11 35.32 16.88 26.91
N GLU A 12 35.03 17.97 27.64
CA GLU A 12 33.70 18.59 27.64
C GLU A 12 33.29 19.05 26.23
N SER A 13 34.21 19.69 25.51
CA SER A 13 33.97 20.12 24.13
C SER A 13 33.74 18.94 23.19
N MET A 14 34.47 17.85 23.35
CA MET A 14 34.28 16.62 22.57
C MET A 14 32.93 15.98 22.87
N ILE A 15 32.52 15.87 24.12
CA ILE A 15 31.20 15.33 24.52
C ILE A 15 30.09 16.18 23.94
N LYS A 16 30.16 17.51 24.03
CA LYS A 16 29.19 18.43 23.43
C LYS A 16 29.11 18.26 21.91
N ALA A 17 30.26 18.13 21.23
CA ALA A 17 30.30 17.88 19.80
C ALA A 17 29.67 16.52 19.42
N MET A 18 30.00 15.46 20.18
CA MET A 18 29.38 14.12 19.96
C MET A 18 27.87 14.14 20.16
N HIS A 19 27.35 14.78 21.21
CA HIS A 19 25.93 14.96 21.44
C HIS A 19 25.25 15.71 20.28
N ARG A 20 25.87 16.76 19.79
CA ARG A 20 25.34 17.53 18.65
C ARG A 20 25.31 16.70 17.37
N ILE A 21 26.36 15.93 17.08
CA ILE A 21 26.40 15.03 15.92
C ILE A 21 25.31 13.97 16.02
N ALA A 22 25.16 13.31 17.19
CA ALA A 22 24.11 12.33 17.41
C ALA A 22 22.69 12.91 17.22
N SER A 23 22.47 14.13 17.73
CA SER A 23 21.17 14.83 17.57
C SER A 23 20.88 15.11 16.09
N ILE A 24 21.85 15.64 15.34
CA ILE A 24 21.69 15.92 13.89
C ILE A 24 21.47 14.63 13.09
N GLN A 25 22.18 13.55 13.41
CA GLN A 25 21.99 12.26 12.76
C GLN A 25 20.58 11.71 13.00
N ASN A 26 20.06 11.81 14.23
CA ASN A 26 18.69 11.36 14.55
C ASN A 26 17.63 12.20 13.83
N GLU A 27 17.82 13.52 13.75
CA GLU A 27 16.91 14.42 13.02
C GLU A 27 16.92 14.12 11.52
N LEU A 28 18.10 13.92 10.94
CA LEU A 28 18.26 13.55 9.53
C LEU A 28 17.59 12.21 9.24
N HIS A 29 17.79 11.21 10.10
CA HIS A 29 17.17 9.90 9.96
C HIS A 29 15.64 9.99 10.02
N SER A 30 15.10 10.72 11.00
CA SER A 30 13.65 10.91 11.15
C SER A 30 13.04 11.64 9.94
N THR A 31 13.75 12.63 9.42
CA THR A 31 13.31 13.38 8.22
C THR A 31 13.34 12.48 6.98
N LYS A 32 14.39 11.67 6.82
CA LYS A 32 14.49 10.70 5.73
C LYS A 32 13.34 9.71 5.75
N VAL A 33 13.05 9.11 6.91
CA VAL A 33 11.93 8.16 7.07
C VAL A 33 10.59 8.83 6.73
N LYS A 34 10.37 10.08 7.18
CA LYS A 34 9.16 10.83 6.82
C LYS A 34 9.05 11.07 5.31
N MET A 35 10.15 11.45 4.68
CA MET A 35 10.17 11.66 3.22
C MET A 35 9.91 10.36 2.45
N GLU A 36 10.47 9.23 2.90
CA GLU A 36 10.22 7.92 2.30
C GLU A 36 8.76 7.50 2.44
N LEU A 37 8.15 7.70 3.61
CA LEU A 37 6.73 7.44 3.82
C LEU A 37 5.86 8.30 2.88
N LEU A 38 6.11 9.60 2.81
CA LEU A 38 5.38 10.51 1.92
C LEU A 38 5.57 10.16 0.43
N ALA A 39 6.76 9.65 0.06
CA ALA A 39 7.04 9.23 -1.31
C ALA A 39 6.32 7.94 -1.72
N HIS A 40 5.83 7.13 -0.76
CA HIS A 40 5.20 5.84 -1.01
C HIS A 40 3.72 5.76 -0.60
N GLN A 41 3.13 6.85 -0.11
CA GLN A 41 1.70 6.93 0.23
C GLN A 41 0.92 7.81 -0.74
N ASP A 42 -0.32 7.44 -1.01
CA ASP A 42 -1.32 8.28 -1.67
C ASP A 42 -1.89 9.28 -0.67
N GLN A 43 -1.79 10.56 -0.97
CA GLN A 43 -2.15 11.64 -0.04
C GLN A 43 -3.65 11.72 0.24
N LEU A 44 -4.50 11.28 -0.70
CA LEU A 44 -5.94 11.30 -0.53
C LEU A 44 -6.42 10.16 0.37
N THR A 45 -5.98 8.94 0.08
CA THR A 45 -6.51 7.71 0.71
C THR A 45 -5.64 7.20 1.86
N GLY A 46 -4.38 7.64 1.93
CA GLY A 46 -3.40 7.14 2.88
C GLY A 46 -3.06 5.65 2.67
N LEU A 47 -3.36 5.11 1.50
CA LEU A 47 -2.90 3.80 1.04
C LEU A 47 -1.47 3.91 0.49
N VAL A 48 -0.86 2.77 0.19
CA VAL A 48 0.36 2.75 -0.61
C VAL A 48 0.05 3.35 -2.00
N ASN A 49 0.93 4.21 -2.52
CA ASN A 49 0.79 4.73 -3.87
C ASN A 49 1.39 3.75 -4.91
N ARG A 50 1.24 4.05 -6.19
CA ARG A 50 1.75 3.23 -7.30
C ARG A 50 3.23 2.89 -7.14
N ARG A 51 4.07 3.89 -6.81
CA ARG A 51 5.51 3.67 -6.64
C ARG A 51 5.83 2.72 -5.47
N GLY A 52 5.13 2.87 -4.37
CA GLY A 52 5.25 1.96 -3.22
C GLY A 52 4.78 0.54 -3.56
N LEU A 53 3.71 0.43 -4.35
CA LEU A 53 3.20 -0.85 -4.85
C LEU A 53 4.22 -1.55 -5.75
N ASP A 54 4.81 -0.84 -6.72
CA ASP A 54 5.79 -1.41 -7.65
C ASP A 54 7.00 -1.98 -6.90
N ASN A 55 7.51 -1.24 -5.90
CA ASN A 55 8.60 -1.70 -5.05
C ASN A 55 8.22 -2.93 -4.22
N ALA A 56 7.02 -2.94 -3.65
CA ALA A 56 6.52 -4.05 -2.84
C ALA A 56 6.29 -5.30 -3.71
N MET A 57 5.76 -5.12 -4.92
CA MET A 57 5.54 -6.21 -5.87
C MET A 57 6.85 -6.93 -6.22
N GLU A 58 7.89 -6.17 -6.56
CA GLU A 58 9.20 -6.75 -6.88
C GLU A 58 9.75 -7.56 -5.71
N LEU A 59 9.66 -7.03 -4.49
CA LEU A 59 10.15 -7.69 -3.29
C LEU A 59 9.37 -8.98 -2.98
N GLU A 60 8.04 -8.91 -2.98
CA GLU A 60 7.18 -10.06 -2.65
C GLU A 60 7.23 -11.14 -3.74
N PHE A 61 7.41 -10.74 -5.00
CA PHE A 61 7.61 -11.68 -6.10
C PHE A 61 8.92 -12.47 -5.93
N GLN A 62 10.02 -11.80 -5.56
CA GLN A 62 11.30 -12.45 -5.29
C GLN A 62 11.21 -13.40 -4.08
N HIS A 63 10.51 -12.99 -3.01
CA HIS A 63 10.28 -13.85 -1.84
C HIS A 63 9.45 -15.08 -2.23
N ALA A 64 8.38 -14.90 -2.99
CA ALA A 64 7.50 -15.99 -3.42
C ALA A 64 8.26 -17.04 -4.24
N ILE A 65 9.12 -16.63 -5.18
CA ILE A 65 9.96 -17.55 -5.96
C ILE A 65 10.99 -18.26 -5.09
N LYS A 66 11.72 -17.51 -4.27
CA LYS A 66 12.79 -18.04 -3.42
C LYS A 66 12.26 -19.10 -2.44
N ASP A 67 11.16 -18.77 -1.77
CA ASP A 67 10.61 -19.58 -0.69
C ASP A 67 9.54 -20.58 -1.19
N LYS A 68 9.24 -20.56 -2.51
CA LYS A 68 8.20 -21.37 -3.17
C LYS A 68 6.83 -21.21 -2.50
N LEU A 69 6.49 -19.98 -2.16
CA LEU A 69 5.22 -19.62 -1.56
C LEU A 69 4.27 -19.03 -2.62
N PRO A 70 2.95 -19.22 -2.48
CA PRO A 70 1.99 -18.62 -3.39
C PRO A 70 1.94 -17.12 -3.18
N LEU A 71 1.71 -16.38 -4.26
CA LEU A 71 1.51 -14.93 -4.24
C LEU A 71 0.29 -14.61 -5.07
N SER A 72 -0.65 -13.85 -4.54
CA SER A 72 -1.81 -13.37 -5.28
C SER A 72 -1.85 -11.86 -5.33
N VAL A 73 -2.34 -11.33 -6.44
CA VAL A 73 -2.57 -9.91 -6.67
C VAL A 73 -4.01 -9.72 -7.12
N ILE A 74 -4.68 -8.74 -6.54
CA ILE A 74 -6.02 -8.33 -6.93
C ILE A 74 -5.92 -6.92 -7.48
N MET A 75 -6.44 -6.70 -8.69
CA MET A 75 -6.67 -5.37 -9.23
C MET A 75 -8.16 -5.07 -9.15
N LEU A 76 -8.49 -3.85 -8.73
CA LEU A 76 -9.86 -3.37 -8.57
C LEU A 76 -10.02 -2.01 -9.25
N ASP A 77 -11.18 -1.80 -9.83
CA ASP A 77 -11.61 -0.53 -10.42
C ASP A 77 -12.99 -0.17 -9.87
N VAL A 78 -13.22 1.12 -9.56
CA VAL A 78 -14.53 1.57 -9.07
C VAL A 78 -15.47 1.79 -10.24
N ASP A 79 -16.54 0.99 -10.28
CA ASP A 79 -17.49 1.00 -11.37
C ASP A 79 -18.17 2.37 -11.55
N HIS A 80 -18.20 2.85 -12.78
CA HIS A 80 -18.86 4.10 -13.16
C HIS A 80 -18.36 5.35 -12.41
N PHE A 81 -17.11 5.34 -11.93
CA PHE A 81 -16.54 6.46 -11.15
C PHE A 81 -16.53 7.79 -11.89
N LYS A 82 -16.28 7.76 -13.21
CA LYS A 82 -16.39 8.98 -14.03
C LYS A 82 -17.79 9.57 -13.96
N GLN A 83 -18.83 8.74 -14.10
CA GLN A 83 -20.24 9.19 -14.00
C GLN A 83 -20.54 9.72 -12.60
N TYR A 84 -19.97 9.11 -11.57
CA TYR A 84 -20.05 9.61 -10.20
C TYR A 84 -19.52 11.04 -10.11
N ASN A 85 -18.30 11.28 -10.59
CA ASN A 85 -17.68 12.61 -10.59
C ASN A 85 -18.48 13.63 -11.41
N ASP A 86 -18.97 13.23 -12.58
CA ASP A 86 -19.70 14.13 -13.48
C ASP A 86 -21.02 14.62 -12.85
N ASN A 87 -21.64 13.82 -11.99
CA ASN A 87 -22.94 14.13 -11.37
C ASN A 87 -22.82 14.69 -9.93
N TYR A 88 -21.84 14.24 -9.14
CA TYR A 88 -21.70 14.63 -7.74
C TYR A 88 -20.54 15.62 -7.50
N GLY A 89 -19.67 15.81 -8.51
CA GLY A 89 -18.48 16.65 -8.43
C GLY A 89 -17.25 15.94 -7.85
N HIS A 90 -16.07 16.46 -8.19
CA HIS A 90 -14.78 15.85 -7.82
C HIS A 90 -14.57 15.73 -6.31
N GLN A 91 -15.07 16.68 -5.51
CA GLN A 91 -14.95 16.59 -4.04
C GLN A 91 -15.73 15.39 -3.48
N ALA A 92 -16.90 15.08 -4.06
CA ALA A 92 -17.66 13.89 -3.69
C ALA A 92 -16.92 12.60 -4.15
N GLY A 93 -16.28 12.65 -5.32
CA GLY A 93 -15.43 11.56 -5.80
C GLY A 93 -14.25 11.28 -4.89
N ASP A 94 -13.58 12.32 -4.41
CA ASP A 94 -12.50 12.18 -3.43
C ASP A 94 -12.98 11.51 -2.14
N ASN A 95 -14.13 11.94 -1.61
CA ASN A 95 -14.75 11.32 -0.43
C ASN A 95 -15.14 9.86 -0.68
N CYS A 96 -15.62 9.54 -1.88
CA CYS A 96 -15.92 8.19 -2.31
C CYS A 96 -14.66 7.32 -2.29
N LEU A 97 -13.54 7.78 -2.88
CA LEU A 97 -12.27 7.05 -2.87
C LEU A 97 -11.72 6.83 -1.45
N VAL A 98 -11.91 7.79 -0.54
CA VAL A 98 -11.58 7.62 0.88
C VAL A 98 -12.46 6.55 1.53
N ALA A 99 -13.75 6.52 1.23
CA ALA A 99 -14.67 5.48 1.73
C ALA A 99 -14.27 4.10 1.19
N VAL A 100 -13.98 3.98 -0.12
CA VAL A 100 -13.45 2.76 -0.74
C VAL A 100 -12.20 2.29 -0.02
N SER A 101 -11.22 3.18 0.20
CA SER A 101 -9.97 2.85 0.87
C SER A 101 -10.19 2.33 2.30
N THR A 102 -11.18 2.87 2.99
CA THR A 102 -11.54 2.46 4.35
C THR A 102 -12.09 1.03 4.37
N VAL A 103 -12.95 0.68 3.41
CA VAL A 103 -13.45 -0.70 3.25
C VAL A 103 -12.27 -1.64 2.98
N LEU A 104 -11.40 -1.32 2.02
CA LEU A 104 -10.26 -2.17 1.69
C LEU A 104 -9.34 -2.40 2.89
N LYS A 105 -8.99 -1.35 3.65
CA LYS A 105 -8.20 -1.47 4.90
C LYS A 105 -8.87 -2.34 5.96
N SER A 106 -10.19 -2.29 6.07
CA SER A 106 -10.92 -3.06 7.07
C SER A 106 -10.98 -4.56 6.74
N VAL A 107 -10.99 -4.90 5.46
CA VAL A 107 -11.08 -6.29 4.97
C VAL A 107 -9.69 -6.92 4.86
N VAL A 108 -8.72 -6.16 4.34
CA VAL A 108 -7.34 -6.60 4.12
C VAL A 108 -6.52 -6.11 5.31
N CYS A 109 -6.52 -6.89 6.39
CA CYS A 109 -5.99 -6.46 7.69
C CYS A 109 -4.74 -7.23 8.16
N ARG A 110 -4.23 -8.21 7.38
CA ARG A 110 -2.98 -8.90 7.75
C ARG A 110 -1.79 -7.94 7.58
N PRO A 111 -0.82 -7.93 8.49
CA PRO A 111 0.34 -7.03 8.42
C PRO A 111 1.19 -7.20 7.15
N THR A 112 1.12 -8.38 6.54
CA THR A 112 1.84 -8.72 5.31
C THR A 112 1.13 -8.30 4.04
N ASP A 113 -0.18 -8.02 4.11
CA ASP A 113 -0.98 -7.65 2.96
C ASP A 113 -0.78 -6.17 2.65
N ILE A 114 -0.70 -5.85 1.37
CA ILE A 114 -0.45 -4.49 0.92
C ILE A 114 -1.66 -4.03 0.11
N VAL A 115 -2.23 -2.90 0.53
CA VAL A 115 -3.32 -2.24 -0.18
C VAL A 115 -2.81 -0.93 -0.74
N ALA A 116 -2.97 -0.73 -2.04
CA ALA A 116 -2.48 0.44 -2.76
C ALA A 116 -3.57 1.10 -3.60
N ARG A 117 -3.44 2.40 -3.82
CA ARG A 117 -4.13 3.11 -4.90
C ARG A 117 -3.19 3.18 -6.09
N TYR A 118 -3.54 2.49 -7.17
CA TYR A 118 -2.71 2.39 -8.37
C TYR A 118 -2.75 3.69 -9.18
N GLY A 119 -3.92 4.31 -9.28
CA GLY A 119 -4.12 5.62 -9.92
C GLY A 119 -5.61 5.87 -10.18
N GLY A 120 -6.05 7.13 -10.14
CA GLY A 120 -7.45 7.46 -10.36
C GLY A 120 -8.38 6.71 -9.42
N GLU A 121 -9.22 5.86 -9.98
CA GLU A 121 -10.18 4.97 -9.30
C GLU A 121 -9.70 3.51 -9.15
N GLU A 122 -8.45 3.23 -9.56
CA GLU A 122 -7.87 1.89 -9.54
C GLU A 122 -7.14 1.61 -8.23
N PHE A 123 -7.37 0.42 -7.68
CA PHE A 123 -6.73 -0.09 -6.47
C PHE A 123 -6.06 -1.44 -6.74
N ALA A 124 -4.99 -1.71 -6.02
CA ALA A 124 -4.29 -2.98 -6.09
C ALA A 124 -4.04 -3.56 -4.70
N ILE A 125 -4.09 -4.87 -4.58
CA ILE A 125 -3.83 -5.57 -3.33
C ILE A 125 -2.83 -6.68 -3.60
N ILE A 126 -1.72 -6.69 -2.85
CA ILE A 126 -0.76 -7.78 -2.85
C ILE A 126 -1.02 -8.65 -1.63
N LEU A 127 -1.17 -9.94 -1.84
CA LEU A 127 -1.44 -10.95 -0.82
C LEU A 127 -0.32 -11.98 -0.81
N PRO A 128 0.75 -11.76 -0.04
CA PRO A 128 1.83 -12.73 0.10
C PRO A 128 1.33 -14.03 0.77
N ASN A 129 1.94 -15.13 0.41
CA ASN A 129 1.61 -16.48 0.90
C ASN A 129 0.09 -16.81 0.83
N THR A 130 -0.52 -16.44 -0.32
CA THR A 130 -1.96 -16.59 -0.54
C THR A 130 -2.21 -17.22 -1.90
N SER A 131 -2.93 -18.36 -1.92
CA SER A 131 -3.34 -19.04 -3.16
C SER A 131 -4.50 -18.33 -3.85
N ALA A 132 -4.78 -18.70 -5.10
CA ALA A 132 -5.92 -18.16 -5.87
C ALA A 132 -7.25 -18.31 -5.13
N GLU A 133 -7.51 -19.48 -4.53
CA GLU A 133 -8.75 -19.74 -3.79
C GLU A 133 -8.89 -18.84 -2.55
N ASN A 134 -7.79 -18.65 -1.82
CA ASN A 134 -7.79 -17.76 -0.67
C ASN A 134 -7.96 -16.29 -1.09
N ALA A 135 -7.37 -15.88 -2.22
CA ALA A 135 -7.57 -14.55 -2.79
C ALA A 135 -9.03 -14.32 -3.20
N GLN A 136 -9.72 -15.33 -3.77
CA GLN A 136 -11.15 -15.26 -4.05
C GLN A 136 -11.98 -15.03 -2.78
N GLN A 137 -11.61 -15.67 -1.66
CA GLN A 137 -12.29 -15.40 -0.38
C GLN A 137 -12.08 -13.96 0.09
N VAL A 138 -10.90 -13.39 -0.13
CA VAL A 138 -10.64 -11.97 0.15
C VAL A 138 -11.53 -11.09 -0.73
N CYS A 139 -11.65 -11.37 -2.03
CA CYS A 139 -12.56 -10.66 -2.93
C CYS A 139 -14.02 -10.73 -2.45
N GLY A 140 -14.51 -11.90 -2.05
CA GLY A 140 -15.85 -12.05 -1.50
C GLY A 140 -16.09 -11.17 -0.26
N ARG A 141 -15.10 -11.05 0.61
CA ARG A 141 -15.16 -10.13 1.77
C ARG A 141 -15.15 -8.67 1.37
N ILE A 142 -14.39 -8.32 0.33
CA ILE A 142 -14.33 -6.96 -0.22
C ILE A 142 -15.70 -6.60 -0.78
N ILE A 143 -16.30 -7.43 -1.62
CA ILE A 143 -17.65 -7.22 -2.17
C ILE A 143 -18.67 -7.02 -1.04
N SER A 144 -18.69 -7.92 -0.05
CA SER A 144 -19.57 -7.78 1.11
C SER A 144 -19.29 -6.51 1.93
N GLY A 145 -18.06 -6.02 1.93
CA GLY A 145 -17.71 -4.74 2.54
C GLY A 145 -18.33 -3.55 1.82
N PHE A 146 -18.34 -3.56 0.49
CA PHE A 146 -19.01 -2.52 -0.33
C PHE A 146 -20.53 -2.56 -0.22
N GLU A 147 -21.13 -3.76 -0.20
CA GLU A 147 -22.57 -3.93 0.07
C GLU A 147 -22.98 -3.31 1.41
N LYS A 148 -22.17 -3.52 2.46
CA LYS A 148 -22.41 -2.93 3.79
C LYS A 148 -22.18 -1.42 3.82
N LEU A 149 -21.18 -0.93 3.06
CA LEU A 149 -20.92 0.51 2.95
C LEU A 149 -22.12 1.23 2.34
N ALA A 150 -22.78 0.58 1.34
CA ALA A 150 -23.97 1.09 0.64
C ALA A 150 -23.82 2.57 0.24
N HIS A 151 -22.62 2.97 -0.23
CA HIS A 151 -22.34 4.35 -0.61
C HIS A 151 -23.15 4.74 -1.85
N PRO A 152 -24.06 5.72 -1.80
CA PRO A 152 -25.04 5.96 -2.86
C PRO A 152 -24.40 6.31 -4.20
N HIS A 153 -24.88 5.72 -5.29
CA HIS A 153 -24.55 6.05 -6.68
C HIS A 153 -25.76 5.95 -7.61
N ALA A 154 -26.66 6.95 -7.53
CA ALA A 154 -27.92 6.95 -8.27
C ALA A 154 -27.78 6.97 -9.80
N TYR A 155 -26.59 7.26 -10.33
CA TYR A 155 -26.30 7.35 -11.76
C TYR A 155 -25.54 6.13 -12.30
N SER A 156 -25.25 5.15 -11.47
CA SER A 156 -24.66 3.89 -11.93
C SER A 156 -25.70 3.04 -12.65
N SER A 157 -25.28 2.35 -13.71
CA SER A 157 -26.14 1.39 -14.41
C SER A 157 -26.12 -0.02 -13.78
N CYS A 158 -25.20 -0.26 -12.84
CA CYS A 158 -25.00 -1.57 -12.22
C CYS A 158 -25.74 -1.71 -10.88
N SER A 159 -25.82 -0.63 -10.10
CA SER A 159 -26.34 -0.65 -8.72
C SER A 159 -26.70 0.77 -8.29
N ASP A 160 -27.53 0.91 -7.25
CA ASP A 160 -27.84 2.20 -6.59
C ASP A 160 -26.73 2.66 -5.62
N HIS A 161 -25.69 1.87 -5.47
CA HIS A 161 -24.52 2.15 -4.65
C HIS A 161 -23.21 1.86 -5.39
N ILE A 162 -22.09 2.33 -4.84
CA ILE A 162 -20.74 2.11 -5.39
C ILE A 162 -20.43 0.62 -5.38
N THR A 163 -20.01 0.12 -6.54
CA THR A 163 -19.48 -1.23 -6.74
C THR A 163 -18.06 -1.18 -7.28
N VAL A 164 -17.38 -2.30 -7.26
CA VAL A 164 -16.04 -2.47 -7.81
C VAL A 164 -16.00 -3.71 -8.69
N SER A 165 -15.31 -3.58 -9.81
CA SER A 165 -14.94 -4.71 -10.68
C SER A 165 -13.46 -5.02 -10.50
N GLY A 166 -13.04 -6.26 -10.72
CA GLY A 166 -11.64 -6.58 -10.61
C GLY A 166 -11.25 -7.97 -11.07
N GLY A 167 -9.95 -8.20 -11.07
CA GLY A 167 -9.34 -9.47 -11.45
C GLY A 167 -8.30 -9.94 -10.45
N ILE A 168 -8.08 -11.24 -10.40
CA ILE A 168 -7.07 -11.91 -9.56
C ILE A 168 -6.05 -12.54 -10.46
N VAL A 169 -4.77 -12.30 -10.15
CA VAL A 169 -3.64 -13.05 -10.70
C VAL A 169 -2.94 -13.75 -9.54
N ALA A 170 -2.63 -15.03 -9.69
CA ALA A 170 -1.93 -15.79 -8.66
C ALA A 170 -0.70 -16.50 -9.25
N LEU A 171 0.40 -16.45 -8.54
CA LEU A 171 1.58 -17.29 -8.73
C LEU A 171 1.44 -18.50 -7.80
N ASP A 172 1.09 -19.64 -8.37
CA ASP A 172 0.99 -20.89 -7.62
C ASP A 172 2.34 -21.63 -7.55
N LYS A 173 2.50 -22.49 -6.55
CA LYS A 173 3.72 -23.27 -6.26
C LYS A 173 4.24 -24.11 -7.45
N HIS A 174 3.44 -24.29 -8.50
CA HIS A 174 3.73 -25.15 -9.66
C HIS A 174 3.86 -24.35 -10.98
N ALA A 175 3.82 -23.03 -10.96
CA ALA A 175 4.05 -22.25 -12.16
C ALA A 175 5.54 -22.28 -12.50
N ASP A 176 5.92 -23.11 -13.49
CA ASP A 176 7.22 -22.98 -14.16
C ASP A 176 7.37 -21.52 -14.65
N SER A 177 8.57 -20.98 -14.43
CA SER A 177 8.95 -19.60 -14.72
C SER A 177 8.75 -19.13 -16.17
N GLY A 178 8.09 -19.89 -17.02
CA GLY A 178 7.80 -19.62 -18.41
C GLY A 178 6.37 -19.13 -18.74
N ALA A 179 5.44 -19.13 -17.79
CA ALA A 179 4.02 -18.87 -18.08
C ALA A 179 3.53 -17.45 -17.78
N LEU A 180 4.35 -16.60 -17.19
CA LEU A 180 3.94 -15.26 -16.69
C LEU A 180 4.13 -14.10 -17.68
N ILE A 181 4.48 -14.39 -18.95
CA ILE A 181 4.56 -13.36 -19.99
C ILE A 181 3.70 -13.81 -21.18
N LYS A 182 2.39 -13.72 -21.06
CA LYS A 182 1.48 -13.61 -22.20
C LYS A 182 0.13 -13.05 -21.74
N GLU A 183 -0.18 -11.88 -22.31
CA GLU A 183 -1.39 -11.07 -22.32
C GLU A 183 -1.51 -10.06 -21.19
#